data_0080ab10ac82096033a9c2291a6141cb
#
_entry.id   0080ab10ac82096033a9c2291a6141cb
#
_cell.length_a   1.000
_cell.length_b   1.000
_cell.length_c   1.000
_cell.angle_alpha   90.00
_cell.angle_beta   90.00
_cell.angle_gamma   90.00
#
_symmetry.space_group_name_H-M   'P 1'
#
loop_
_entity.id
_entity.type
_entity.pdbx_description
1 polymer ?
#
loop_
_entity_poly.entity_id
_entity_poly.type
_entity_poly.pdbx_seq_one_letter_code
_entity_poly.pdbx_strand_id
1 'polypeptide(L)'
;KIKNQIIEEAKEAYTKNTKQKFQAKSYEWSAVCNIKPETTMVDLERLAEHFEQKYGFQCYQIAIHRDEGHLDDDGNKVINHHAHLEFVTLDKETGKNMYRREIISP
;
A
#
# COMPACT_ATOMS: atom_id res chain seq x y z
N LYS A 1 12.24 1.75 2.17
CA LYS A 1 12.74 1.64 0.79
C LYS A 1 11.97 2.55 -0.15
N ILE A 2 12.64 3.07 -1.14
CA ILE A 2 11.99 3.85 -2.18
C ILE A 2 11.37 2.92 -3.23
N LYS A 3 10.33 3.42 -3.87
CA LYS A 3 9.55 2.65 -4.85
C LYS A 3 10.41 2.02 -5.95
N ASN A 4 11.29 2.80 -6.55
CA ASN A 4 12.11 2.29 -7.65
C ASN A 4 13.03 1.15 -7.23
N GLN A 5 13.58 1.23 -6.03
CA GLN A 5 14.41 0.17 -5.49
C GLN A 5 13.64 -1.12 -5.31
N ILE A 6 12.42 -1.02 -4.79
CA ILE A 6 11.54 -2.18 -4.60
C ILE A 6 11.25 -2.84 -5.96
N ILE A 7 10.94 -2.04 -6.96
CA ILE A 7 10.62 -2.54 -8.30
C ILE A 7 11.83 -3.23 -8.93
N GLU A 8 13.02 -2.63 -8.84
CA GLU A 8 14.22 -3.22 -9.42
C GLU A 8 14.60 -4.53 -8.75
N GLU A 9 14.50 -4.58 -7.43
CA GLU A 9 14.77 -5.82 -6.69
C GLU A 9 13.78 -6.92 -7.06
N ALA A 10 12.51 -6.56 -7.24
CA ALA A 10 11.48 -7.52 -7.64
C ALA A 10 11.72 -8.05 -9.06
N LYS A 11 12.12 -7.18 -9.98
CA LYS A 11 12.45 -7.60 -11.35
C LYS A 11 13.60 -8.57 -11.38
N GLU A 12 14.65 -8.31 -10.59
CA GLU A 12 15.79 -9.20 -10.49
C GLU A 12 15.38 -10.55 -9.91
N ALA A 13 14.56 -10.54 -8.86
CA ALA A 13 14.07 -11.76 -8.25
C ALA A 13 13.24 -12.59 -9.24
N TYR A 14 12.39 -11.95 -10.01
CA TYR A 14 11.57 -12.62 -11.01
C TYR A 14 12.43 -13.31 -12.07
N THR A 15 13.40 -12.57 -12.63
CA THR A 15 14.29 -13.10 -13.65
C THR A 15 15.13 -14.24 -13.11
N LYS A 16 15.63 -14.11 -11.88
CA LYS A 16 16.44 -15.14 -11.23
C LYS A 16 15.65 -16.43 -10.98
N ASN A 17 14.40 -16.30 -10.54
CA ASN A 17 13.57 -17.45 -10.18
C ASN A 17 12.91 -18.13 -11.36
N THR A 18 12.51 -17.38 -12.38
CA THR A 18 11.79 -17.92 -13.53
C THR A 18 12.65 -18.04 -14.77
N LYS A 19 13.78 -17.34 -14.81
CA LYS A 19 14.67 -17.23 -15.98
C LYS A 19 13.94 -16.67 -17.20
N GLN A 20 12.86 -15.93 -16.96
CA GLN A 20 12.07 -15.28 -17.99
C GLN A 20 12.14 -13.77 -17.82
N LYS A 21 11.90 -13.05 -18.92
CA LYS A 21 11.88 -11.59 -18.89
C LYS A 21 10.69 -11.11 -18.09
N PHE A 22 10.90 -10.11 -17.24
CA PHE A 22 9.82 -9.48 -16.47
C PHE A 22 8.88 -8.73 -17.42
N GLN A 23 7.58 -9.03 -17.35
CA GLN A 23 6.58 -8.48 -18.26
C GLN A 23 5.37 -7.86 -17.57
N ALA A 24 5.32 -7.83 -16.25
CA ALA A 24 4.18 -7.25 -15.54
C ALA A 24 4.07 -5.75 -15.85
N LYS A 25 2.87 -5.28 -16.14
CA LYS A 25 2.62 -3.89 -16.53
C LYS A 25 1.95 -3.06 -15.45
N SER A 26 1.13 -3.68 -14.60
CA SER A 26 0.42 -3.00 -13.54
C SER A 26 0.74 -3.67 -12.22
N TYR A 27 1.50 -2.99 -11.37
CA TYR A 27 1.97 -3.55 -10.11
C TYR A 27 1.96 -2.52 -8.97
N GLU A 28 1.10 -1.52 -9.09
CA GLU A 28 0.93 -0.52 -8.04
C GLU A 28 -0.50 -0.58 -7.52
N TRP A 29 -0.64 -0.40 -6.21
CA TRP A 29 -1.95 -0.41 -5.59
C TRP A 29 -1.95 0.57 -4.42
N SER A 30 -3.08 1.26 -4.24
CA SER A 30 -3.24 2.24 -3.18
C SER A 30 -4.42 1.87 -2.30
N ALA A 31 -4.24 2.07 -1.01
CA ALA A 31 -5.32 1.92 -0.04
C ALA A 31 -5.58 3.25 0.64
N VAL A 32 -6.86 3.58 0.81
CA VAL A 32 -7.28 4.75 1.58
C VAL A 32 -8.04 4.23 2.78
N CYS A 33 -7.59 4.61 3.97
CA CYS A 33 -8.18 4.15 5.22
C CYS A 33 -8.69 5.33 6.04
N ASN A 34 -9.90 5.21 6.56
CA ASN A 34 -10.38 6.14 7.58
C ASN A 34 -9.68 5.78 8.88
N ILE A 35 -9.12 6.77 9.56
CA ILE A 35 -8.37 6.56 10.78
C ILE A 35 -8.95 7.38 11.91
N LYS A 36 -8.60 7.01 13.13
CA LYS A 36 -9.01 7.73 14.33
C LYS A 36 -8.00 8.85 14.63
N PRO A 37 -8.42 9.87 15.40
CA PRO A 37 -7.48 10.93 15.77
C PRO A 37 -6.22 10.43 16.46
N GLU A 38 -6.32 9.34 17.23
CA GLU A 38 -5.20 8.77 17.98
C GLU A 38 -4.35 7.77 17.16
N THR A 39 -4.75 7.45 15.94
CA THR A 39 -3.99 6.55 15.08
C THR A 39 -2.61 7.11 14.79
N THR A 40 -1.58 6.30 14.98
CA THR A 40 -0.18 6.71 14.79
C THR A 40 0.42 6.09 13.53
N MET A 41 1.60 6.59 13.14
CA MET A 41 2.35 6.01 12.02
C MET A 41 2.71 4.55 12.29
N VAL A 42 2.99 4.19 13.55
CA VAL A 42 3.31 2.81 13.93
C VAL A 42 2.12 1.89 13.66
N ASP A 43 0.91 2.34 13.94
CA ASP A 43 -0.30 1.57 13.66
C ASP A 43 -0.44 1.28 12.17
N LEU A 44 -0.15 2.27 11.34
CA LEU A 44 -0.23 2.15 9.88
C LEU A 44 0.89 1.26 9.33
N GLU A 45 2.08 1.33 9.93
CA GLU A 45 3.18 0.46 9.54
C GLU A 45 2.84 -1.01 9.83
N ARG A 46 2.14 -1.27 10.94
CA ARG A 46 1.67 -2.62 11.26
C ARG A 46 0.64 -3.11 10.26
N LEU A 47 -0.24 -2.22 9.82
CA LEU A 47 -1.22 -2.55 8.79
C LEU A 47 -0.54 -2.87 7.46
N ALA A 48 0.45 -2.06 7.07
CA ALA A 48 1.22 -2.29 5.86
C ALA A 48 1.95 -3.64 5.93
N GLU A 49 2.53 -3.96 7.07
CA GLU A 49 3.19 -5.24 7.29
C GLU A 49 2.21 -6.41 7.16
N HIS A 50 1.00 -6.24 7.65
CA HIS A 50 -0.06 -7.24 7.51
C HIS A 50 -0.36 -7.52 6.03
N PHE A 51 -0.46 -6.45 5.21
CA PHE A 51 -0.67 -6.61 3.78
C PHE A 51 0.50 -7.32 3.10
N GLU A 52 1.71 -7.02 3.54
CA GLU A 52 2.90 -7.70 2.99
C GLU A 52 2.87 -9.19 3.30
N GLN A 53 2.56 -9.55 4.54
CA GLN A 53 2.53 -10.95 4.96
C GLN A 53 1.38 -11.73 4.32
N LYS A 54 0.22 -11.10 4.20
CA LYS A 54 -0.98 -11.78 3.71
C LYS A 54 -1.05 -11.82 2.19
N TYR A 55 -0.68 -10.73 1.52
CA TYR A 55 -0.85 -10.60 0.07
C TYR A 55 0.46 -10.49 -0.71
N GLY A 56 1.57 -10.27 -0.02
CA GLY A 56 2.86 -10.07 -0.68
C GLY A 56 3.05 -8.65 -1.22
N PHE A 57 2.24 -7.70 -0.81
CA PHE A 57 2.32 -6.31 -1.26
C PHE A 57 3.37 -5.57 -0.44
N GLN A 58 4.29 -4.88 -1.13
CA GLN A 58 5.34 -4.11 -0.47
C GLN A 58 4.94 -2.65 -0.40
N CYS A 59 4.78 -2.12 0.82
CA CYS A 59 4.43 -0.72 1.04
C CYS A 59 5.66 0.17 0.89
N TYR A 60 5.57 1.23 0.10
CA TYR A 60 6.66 2.16 -0.07
C TYR A 60 6.36 3.57 0.43
N GLN A 61 5.10 3.86 0.74
CA GLN A 61 4.73 5.18 1.22
C GLN A 61 3.47 5.11 2.09
N ILE A 62 3.50 5.84 3.20
CA ILE A 62 2.33 6.02 4.07
C ILE A 62 2.20 7.52 4.31
N ALA A 63 1.03 8.06 4.02
CA ALA A 63 0.74 9.48 4.24
C ALA A 63 -0.51 9.62 5.10
N ILE A 64 -0.41 10.41 6.15
CA ILE A 64 -1.55 10.69 7.02
C ILE A 64 -2.07 12.09 6.70
N HIS A 65 -3.38 12.17 6.46
CA HIS A 65 -4.06 13.43 6.18
C HIS A 65 -5.09 13.70 7.26
N ARG A 66 -5.02 14.90 7.84
CA ARG A 66 -5.94 15.35 8.88
C ARG A 66 -6.50 16.71 8.50
N ASP A 67 -7.33 16.71 7.46
CA ASP A 67 -7.87 17.91 6.87
C ASP A 67 -9.23 18.26 7.48
N GLU A 68 -9.55 19.57 7.51
CA GLU A 68 -10.90 20.01 7.84
C GLU A 68 -11.82 19.62 6.69
N GLY A 69 -12.80 18.76 6.99
CA GLY A 69 -13.74 18.30 5.96
C GLY A 69 -14.87 19.29 5.69
N HIS A 70 -15.66 19.58 6.72
CA HIS A 70 -16.85 20.43 6.57
C HIS A 70 -17.40 20.80 7.94
N LEU A 71 -18.42 21.65 7.95
CA LEU A 71 -19.17 21.94 9.17
C LEU A 71 -20.33 20.96 9.29
N ASP A 72 -20.58 20.47 10.50
CA ASP A 72 -21.74 19.62 10.74
C ASP A 72 -23.00 20.47 10.92
N ASP A 73 -24.14 19.81 11.20
CA ASP A 73 -25.44 20.50 11.35
C ASP A 73 -25.44 21.47 12.52
N ASP A 74 -24.58 21.27 13.51
CA ASP A 74 -24.46 22.14 14.69
C ASP A 74 -23.43 23.25 14.48
N GLY A 75 -22.81 23.32 13.32
CA GLY A 75 -21.80 24.34 13.00
C GLY A 75 -20.40 24.00 13.49
N ASN A 76 -20.18 22.79 13.97
CA ASN A 76 -18.85 22.37 14.43
C ASN A 76 -18.02 21.85 13.27
N LYS A 77 -16.72 22.12 13.32
CA LYS A 77 -15.80 21.62 12.29
C LYS A 77 -15.61 20.11 12.43
N VAL A 78 -15.77 19.42 11.33
CA VAL A 78 -15.49 17.99 11.24
C VAL A 78 -14.14 17.81 10.57
N ILE A 79 -13.19 17.18 11.29
CA ILE A 79 -11.87 16.92 10.75
C ILE A 79 -11.87 15.56 10.07
N ASN A 80 -11.41 15.55 8.83
CA ASN A 80 -11.35 14.34 8.03
C ASN A 80 -10.00 13.65 8.25
N HIS A 81 -10.02 12.54 8.99
CA HIS A 81 -8.81 11.76 9.28
C HIS A 81 -8.74 10.57 8.33
N HIS A 82 -7.73 10.54 7.47
CA HIS A 82 -7.54 9.39 6.58
C HIS A 82 -6.05 9.19 6.31
N ALA A 83 -5.71 7.99 5.88
CA ALA A 83 -4.36 7.63 5.52
C ALA A 83 -4.33 7.01 4.14
N HIS A 84 -3.28 7.31 3.40
CA HIS A 84 -3.00 6.69 2.10
C HIS A 84 -1.79 5.78 2.25
N LEU A 85 -1.95 4.52 1.85
CA LEU A 85 -0.86 3.56 1.83
C LEU A 85 -0.63 3.16 0.38
N GLU A 86 0.60 3.34 -0.09
CA GLU A 86 0.96 3.03 -1.47
C GLU A 86 1.83 1.78 -1.51
N PHE A 87 1.46 0.84 -2.37
CA PHE A 87 2.10 -0.48 -2.43
C PHE A 87 2.60 -0.79 -3.83
N VAL A 88 3.68 -1.57 -3.88
CA VAL A 88 4.08 -2.29 -5.08
C VAL A 88 3.60 -3.72 -4.88
N THR A 89 2.82 -4.24 -5.81
CA THR A 89 2.18 -5.54 -5.67
C THR A 89 3.08 -6.71 -6.08
N LEU A 90 4.35 -6.44 -6.35
CA LEU A 90 5.34 -7.46 -6.68
C LEU A 90 5.90 -8.08 -5.40
N ASP A 91 6.01 -9.40 -5.37
CA ASP A 91 6.59 -10.12 -4.24
C ASP A 91 8.10 -9.85 -4.16
N LYS A 92 8.60 -9.60 -2.95
CA LYS A 92 10.02 -9.30 -2.76
C LYS A 92 10.94 -10.50 -3.01
N GLU A 93 10.42 -11.70 -2.85
CA GLU A 93 11.24 -12.92 -2.99
C GLU A 93 11.17 -13.52 -4.39
N THR A 94 10.00 -13.47 -5.02
CA THR A 94 9.77 -14.09 -6.33
C THR A 94 9.64 -13.10 -7.47
N GLY A 95 9.30 -11.85 -7.16
CA GLY A 95 9.04 -10.82 -8.15
C GLY A 95 7.72 -10.98 -8.89
N LYS A 96 6.90 -11.95 -8.50
CA LYS A 96 5.60 -12.16 -9.13
C LYS A 96 4.63 -11.07 -8.72
N ASN A 97 3.76 -10.69 -9.66
CA ASN A 97 2.69 -9.74 -9.34
C ASN A 97 1.62 -10.45 -8.53
N MET A 98 1.48 -10.03 -7.27
CA MET A 98 0.56 -10.65 -6.32
C MET A 98 -0.83 -10.05 -6.37
N TYR A 99 -1.06 -9.05 -7.21
CA TYR A 99 -2.38 -8.46 -7.35
C TYR A 99 -3.35 -9.47 -7.95
N ARG A 100 -4.42 -9.72 -7.23
CA ARG A 100 -5.50 -10.60 -7.68
C ARG A 100 -6.81 -9.93 -7.33
N ARG A 101 -7.67 -9.82 -8.30
CA ARG A 101 -8.95 -9.14 -8.14
C ARG A 101 -9.79 -9.74 -7.02
N GLU A 102 -9.78 -11.07 -6.89
CA GLU A 102 -10.56 -11.79 -5.88
C GLU A 102 -10.08 -11.52 -4.45
N ILE A 103 -8.82 -11.15 -4.28
CA ILE A 103 -8.24 -10.88 -2.96
C ILE A 103 -8.65 -9.51 -2.46
N ILE A 104 -8.76 -8.54 -3.36
CA ILE A 104 -8.93 -7.13 -3.01
C ILE A 104 -10.37 -6.65 -3.14
N SER A 105 -11.16 -7.32 -3.95
CA SER A 105 -12.59 -6.99 -4.09
C SER A 105 -13.33 -7.33 -2.81
N PRO A 106 -14.19 -6.43 -2.33
CA PRO A 106 -15.04 -6.73 -1.18
C PRO A 106 -16.07 -7.80 -1.50
#